data_04c8d38071db00513dbc15e9513e7603
#
_entry.id   04c8d38071db00513dbc15e9513e7603
#
_cell.length_a   1.000
_cell.length_b   1.000
_cell.length_c   1.000
_cell.angle_alpha   90.00
_cell.angle_beta   90.00
_cell.angle_gamma   90.00
#
_symmetry.space_group_name_H-M   'P 1'
#
loop_
_entity.id
_entity.type
_entity.pdbx_description
1 polymer ?
#
loop_
_entity_poly.entity_id
_entity_poly.type
_entity_poly.pdbx_seq_one_letter_code
_entity_poly.pdbx_strand_id
1 'polypeptide(L)'
;MCIRDSIKEGVTSIAVCLINAYANNKHEKNIEKLLRKFGFKGYISLSSVVSGEYREYERTTTTVIDSFVKARMSNYLNSLRDELKNLGFNGNFLVTRSGSGSMTFDEAEERPFETIMSGPVAGAEGAGELSRQKNNINMLSLIHI
;
A
#
# COMPACT_ATOMS: atom_id res chain seq x y z
N MET A 1 -18.73 -20.21 4.86
CA MET A 1 -18.62 -18.74 4.72
C MET A 1 -18.80 -18.39 3.24
N CYS A 2 -19.82 -17.62 2.93
CA CYS A 2 -20.18 -17.26 1.55
C CYS A 2 -19.88 -15.77 1.34
N ILE A 3 -19.51 -15.36 0.14
CA ILE A 3 -19.27 -13.93 -0.23
C ILE A 3 -20.45 -13.05 0.24
N ARG A 4 -21.69 -13.54 0.08
CA ARG A 4 -22.89 -12.82 0.51
C ARG A 4 -22.94 -12.61 2.03
N ASP A 5 -22.43 -13.55 2.82
CA ASP A 5 -22.44 -13.45 4.28
C ASP A 5 -21.44 -12.39 4.73
N SER A 6 -20.23 -12.37 4.15
CA SER A 6 -19.22 -11.36 4.43
C SER A 6 -19.71 -9.94 4.11
N ILE A 7 -20.45 -9.76 3.02
CA ILE A 7 -21.05 -8.46 2.67
C ILE A 7 -22.10 -8.05 3.72
N LYS A 8 -22.95 -8.98 4.18
CA LYS A 8 -23.96 -8.71 5.21
C LYS A 8 -23.34 -8.38 6.58
N GLU A 9 -22.19 -8.97 6.90
CA GLU A 9 -21.44 -8.70 8.13
C GLU A 9 -20.68 -7.35 8.09
N GLY A 10 -20.77 -6.59 7.00
CA GLY A 10 -20.17 -5.26 6.90
C GLY A 10 -18.65 -5.29 6.68
N VAL A 11 -18.10 -6.34 6.09
CA VAL A 11 -16.69 -6.43 5.72
C VAL A 11 -16.36 -5.29 4.74
N THR A 12 -15.34 -4.51 5.05
CA THR A 12 -14.91 -3.34 4.26
C THR A 12 -13.73 -3.63 3.34
N SER A 13 -12.93 -4.66 3.64
CA SER A 13 -11.74 -5.02 2.86
C SER A 13 -11.63 -6.54 2.70
N ILE A 14 -11.16 -6.99 1.55
CA ILE A 14 -10.96 -8.42 1.23
C ILE A 14 -9.57 -8.61 0.65
N ALA A 15 -8.79 -9.51 1.25
CA ALA A 15 -7.56 -10.03 0.68
C ALA A 15 -7.84 -11.33 -0.09
N VAL A 16 -7.37 -11.42 -1.31
CA VAL A 16 -7.49 -12.62 -2.16
C VAL A 16 -6.09 -13.15 -2.43
N CYS A 17 -5.80 -14.36 -1.99
CA CYS A 17 -4.53 -15.03 -2.23
C CYS A 17 -4.79 -16.47 -2.66
N LEU A 18 -4.41 -16.79 -3.89
CA LEU A 18 -4.54 -18.13 -4.45
C LEU A 18 -3.16 -18.74 -4.73
N ILE A 19 -3.10 -20.07 -4.64
CA ILE A 19 -1.90 -20.84 -4.97
C ILE A 19 -1.51 -20.55 -6.44
N ASN A 20 -0.21 -20.35 -6.69
CA ASN A 20 0.35 -20.04 -8.00
C ASN A 20 -0.21 -18.77 -8.69
N ALA A 21 -0.86 -17.87 -7.97
CA ALA A 21 -1.39 -16.64 -8.55
C ALA A 21 -0.29 -15.69 -9.10
N TYR A 22 0.93 -15.80 -8.61
CA TYR A 22 2.09 -15.08 -9.14
C TYR A 22 2.40 -15.46 -10.61
N ALA A 23 2.19 -16.71 -10.99
CA ALA A 23 2.39 -17.20 -12.36
C ALA A 23 1.16 -16.96 -13.26
N ASN A 24 -0.05 -17.03 -12.67
CA ASN A 24 -1.30 -16.83 -13.42
C ASN A 24 -2.37 -16.19 -12.52
N ASN A 25 -2.56 -14.91 -12.67
CA ASN A 25 -3.50 -14.09 -11.88
C ASN A 25 -4.97 -14.17 -12.33
N LYS A 26 -5.29 -14.99 -13.35
CA LYS A 26 -6.63 -15.03 -13.97
C LYS A 26 -7.73 -15.37 -12.97
N HIS A 27 -7.46 -16.29 -12.05
CA HIS A 27 -8.45 -16.70 -11.05
C HIS A 27 -8.69 -15.61 -10.00
N GLU A 28 -7.66 -14.93 -9.51
CA GLU A 28 -7.81 -13.79 -8.59
C GLU A 28 -8.61 -12.65 -9.23
N LYS A 29 -8.28 -12.29 -10.47
CA LYS A 29 -9.05 -11.29 -11.23
C LYS A 29 -10.50 -11.70 -11.46
N ASN A 30 -10.78 -12.98 -11.64
CA ASN A 30 -12.16 -13.46 -11.75
C ASN A 30 -12.89 -13.36 -10.41
N ILE A 31 -12.23 -13.64 -9.28
CA ILE A 31 -12.81 -13.45 -7.95
C ILE A 31 -13.14 -11.98 -7.72
N GLU A 32 -12.25 -11.07 -8.05
CA GLU A 32 -12.51 -9.63 -7.97
C GLU A 32 -13.76 -9.23 -8.75
N LYS A 33 -13.86 -9.67 -10.02
CA LYS A 33 -15.05 -9.41 -10.86
C LYS A 33 -16.33 -9.96 -10.23
N LEU A 34 -16.26 -11.17 -9.65
CA LEU A 34 -17.41 -11.77 -8.96
C LEU A 34 -17.79 -10.99 -7.72
N LEU A 35 -16.83 -10.57 -6.89
CA LEU A 35 -17.07 -9.73 -5.72
C LEU A 35 -17.79 -8.43 -6.11
N ARG A 36 -17.32 -7.76 -7.15
CA ARG A 36 -17.96 -6.55 -7.69
C ARG A 36 -19.37 -6.84 -8.22
N LYS A 37 -19.55 -7.95 -8.95
CA LYS A 37 -20.88 -8.38 -9.46
C LYS A 37 -21.86 -8.68 -8.33
N PHE A 38 -21.40 -9.19 -7.19
CA PHE A 38 -22.24 -9.41 -6.01
C PHE A 38 -22.47 -8.16 -5.16
N GLY A 39 -22.00 -6.99 -5.62
CA GLY A 39 -22.28 -5.70 -4.98
C GLY A 39 -21.26 -5.33 -3.88
N PHE A 40 -20.12 -6.00 -3.78
CA PHE A 40 -19.07 -5.59 -2.85
C PHE A 40 -18.43 -4.27 -3.31
N LYS A 41 -18.57 -3.23 -2.47
CA LYS A 41 -18.08 -1.87 -2.75
C LYS A 41 -16.78 -1.54 -2.01
N GLY A 42 -16.33 -2.43 -1.11
CA GLY A 42 -15.14 -2.23 -0.31
C GLY A 42 -13.83 -2.42 -1.08
N TYR A 43 -12.73 -2.40 -0.38
CA TYR A 43 -11.39 -2.55 -0.93
C TYR A 43 -11.05 -4.02 -1.19
N ILE A 44 -10.35 -4.29 -2.29
CA ILE A 44 -9.91 -5.64 -2.66
C ILE A 44 -8.41 -5.58 -2.91
N SER A 45 -7.66 -6.46 -2.26
CA SER A 45 -6.23 -6.66 -2.48
C SER A 45 -6.01 -8.04 -3.08
N LEU A 46 -5.45 -8.10 -4.28
CA LEU A 46 -5.10 -9.34 -4.97
C LEU A 46 -3.62 -9.63 -4.76
N SER A 47 -3.27 -10.82 -4.34
CA SER A 47 -1.89 -11.19 -4.03
C SER A 47 -0.94 -11.07 -5.22
N SER A 48 -1.44 -11.34 -6.42
CA SER A 48 -0.69 -11.20 -7.67
C SER A 48 -0.40 -9.76 -8.08
N VAL A 49 -1.14 -8.79 -7.53
CA VAL A 49 -0.93 -7.34 -7.77
C VAL A 49 -0.09 -6.74 -6.67
N VAL A 50 -0.34 -7.13 -5.42
CA VAL A 50 0.32 -6.56 -4.24
C VAL A 50 1.81 -6.90 -4.21
N SER A 51 2.21 -8.18 -4.21
CA SER A 51 3.62 -8.54 -4.15
C SER A 51 4.10 -9.40 -5.32
N GLY A 52 3.23 -10.24 -5.89
CA GLY A 52 3.60 -11.12 -7.01
C GLY A 52 4.68 -12.16 -6.69
N GLU A 53 5.04 -12.36 -5.43
CA GLU A 53 6.05 -13.32 -5.00
C GLU A 53 5.56 -14.76 -5.11
N TYR A 54 6.49 -15.70 -5.36
CA TYR A 54 6.12 -17.11 -5.53
C TYR A 54 5.76 -17.80 -4.21
N ARG A 55 6.25 -17.30 -3.06
CA ARG A 55 6.00 -17.89 -1.74
C ARG A 55 4.63 -17.51 -1.21
N GLU A 56 3.79 -18.51 -0.95
CA GLU A 56 2.40 -18.31 -0.53
C GLU A 56 2.27 -17.63 0.82
N TYR A 57 3.10 -17.98 1.80
CA TYR A 57 3.02 -17.41 3.14
C TYR A 57 3.32 -15.91 3.14
N GLU A 58 4.46 -15.52 2.58
CA GLU A 58 4.91 -14.12 2.51
C GLU A 58 3.93 -13.30 1.66
N ARG A 59 3.50 -13.85 0.52
CA ARG A 59 2.53 -13.19 -0.35
C ARG A 59 1.18 -13.00 0.34
N THR A 60 0.68 -14.01 1.08
CA THR A 60 -0.56 -13.91 1.82
C THR A 60 -0.46 -12.87 2.93
N THR A 61 0.60 -12.90 3.71
CA THR A 61 0.83 -11.95 4.81
C THR A 61 0.86 -10.51 4.30
N THR A 62 1.62 -10.25 3.23
CA THR A 62 1.69 -8.92 2.60
C THR A 62 0.32 -8.48 2.08
N THR A 63 -0.44 -9.38 1.44
CA THR A 63 -1.76 -9.08 0.91
C THR A 63 -2.78 -8.76 2.00
N VAL A 64 -2.72 -9.47 3.13
CA VAL A 64 -3.59 -9.21 4.29
C VAL A 64 -3.26 -7.85 4.90
N ILE A 65 -1.98 -7.53 5.08
CA ILE A 65 -1.54 -6.22 5.57
C ILE A 65 -2.00 -5.11 4.63
N ASP A 66 -1.81 -5.29 3.31
CA ASP A 66 -2.27 -4.34 2.29
C ASP A 66 -3.77 -4.08 2.40
N SER A 67 -4.58 -5.12 2.46
CA SER A 67 -6.04 -5.00 2.58
C SER A 67 -6.47 -4.28 3.87
N PHE A 68 -5.74 -4.49 4.96
CA PHE A 68 -6.02 -3.85 6.25
C PHE A 68 -5.74 -2.34 6.23
N VAL A 69 -4.64 -1.92 5.61
CA VAL A 69 -4.26 -0.50 5.59
C VAL A 69 -4.93 0.28 4.46
N LYS A 70 -5.40 -0.40 3.42
CA LYS A 70 -5.88 0.21 2.16
C LYS A 70 -6.99 1.23 2.39
N ALA A 71 -8.00 0.89 3.18
CA ALA A 71 -9.11 1.80 3.47
C ALA A 71 -8.65 3.09 4.17
N ARG A 72 -7.76 2.97 5.15
CA ARG A 72 -7.25 4.12 5.91
C ARG A 72 -6.33 4.99 5.07
N MET A 73 -5.45 4.37 4.30
CA MET A 73 -4.49 5.08 3.45
C MET A 73 -5.20 5.82 2.32
N SER A 74 -6.15 5.19 1.62
CA SER A 74 -6.92 5.85 0.57
C SER A 74 -7.69 7.06 1.09
N ASN A 75 -8.34 6.93 2.24
CA ASN A 75 -9.05 8.08 2.85
C ASN A 75 -8.09 9.21 3.22
N TYR A 76 -6.95 8.89 3.81
CA TYR A 76 -5.93 9.88 4.18
C TYR A 76 -5.37 10.61 2.95
N LEU A 77 -4.94 9.87 1.93
CA LEU A 77 -4.34 10.44 0.72
C LEU A 77 -5.35 11.31 -0.06
N ASN A 78 -6.61 10.88 -0.13
CA ASN A 78 -7.66 11.68 -0.79
C ASN A 78 -7.93 12.97 -0.02
N SER A 79 -8.09 12.92 1.30
CA SER A 79 -8.28 14.12 2.12
C SER A 79 -7.09 15.08 1.99
N LEU A 80 -5.86 14.57 2.05
CA LEU A 80 -4.66 15.38 1.90
C LEU A 80 -4.55 16.00 0.50
N ARG A 81 -4.87 15.24 -0.55
CA ARG A 81 -4.92 15.73 -1.93
C ARG A 81 -5.91 16.89 -2.08
N ASP A 82 -7.10 16.73 -1.52
CA ASP A 82 -8.16 17.74 -1.62
C ASP A 82 -7.78 19.01 -0.84
N GLU A 83 -7.24 18.89 0.37
CA GLU A 83 -6.78 20.03 1.17
C GLU A 83 -5.66 20.80 0.46
N LEU A 84 -4.65 20.10 -0.08
CA LEU A 84 -3.55 20.74 -0.79
C LEU A 84 -4.03 21.45 -2.08
N LYS A 85 -4.96 20.84 -2.83
CA LYS A 85 -5.58 21.50 -3.98
C LYS A 85 -6.37 22.75 -3.58
N ASN A 86 -7.11 22.71 -2.48
CA ASN A 86 -7.85 23.87 -1.96
C ASN A 86 -6.92 25.01 -1.53
N LEU A 87 -5.69 24.67 -1.09
CA LEU A 87 -4.63 25.64 -0.81
C LEU A 87 -3.90 26.16 -2.05
N GLY A 88 -4.32 25.74 -3.26
CA GLY A 88 -3.75 26.18 -4.53
C GLY A 88 -2.53 25.39 -4.99
N PHE A 89 -2.22 24.23 -4.38
CA PHE A 89 -1.12 23.38 -4.81
C PHE A 89 -1.48 22.65 -6.12
N ASN A 90 -0.66 22.85 -7.16
CA ASN A 90 -0.84 22.27 -8.50
C ASN A 90 0.33 21.36 -8.92
N GLY A 91 1.16 20.93 -7.97
CA GLY A 91 2.31 20.05 -8.23
C GLY A 91 1.93 18.57 -8.17
N ASN A 92 2.95 17.71 -8.31
CA ASN A 92 2.81 16.27 -8.16
C ASN A 92 2.72 15.89 -6.69
N PHE A 93 1.82 14.98 -6.36
CA PHE A 93 1.67 14.41 -5.03
C PHE A 93 2.51 13.13 -4.95
N LEU A 94 3.55 13.18 -4.13
CA LEU A 94 4.45 12.05 -3.93
C LEU A 94 4.50 11.67 -2.45
N VAL A 95 4.70 10.40 -2.19
CA VAL A 95 4.94 9.82 -0.88
C VAL A 95 6.17 8.91 -0.92
N THR A 96 6.91 8.84 0.17
CA THR A 96 8.09 7.96 0.28
C THR A 96 7.67 6.49 0.38
N ARG A 97 8.51 5.60 -0.15
CA ARG A 97 8.31 4.15 -0.16
C ARG A 97 9.15 3.46 0.92
N SER A 98 8.65 2.32 1.41
CA SER A 98 9.40 1.42 2.29
C SER A 98 10.62 0.78 1.61
N GLY A 99 10.58 0.65 0.30
CA GLY A 99 11.66 0.10 -0.52
C GLY A 99 12.61 1.15 -1.11
N SER A 100 12.69 2.34 -0.49
CA SER A 100 13.46 3.48 -1.01
C SER A 100 12.79 4.25 -2.16
N GLY A 101 13.10 5.54 -2.26
CA GLY A 101 12.53 6.43 -3.26
C GLY A 101 11.11 6.91 -2.94
N SER A 102 10.41 7.35 -3.99
CA SER A 102 9.05 7.88 -3.88
C SER A 102 8.11 7.24 -4.90
N MET A 103 6.82 7.35 -4.63
CA MET A 103 5.74 6.94 -5.52
C MET A 103 4.64 8.00 -5.52
N THR A 104 3.79 7.98 -6.52
CA THR A 104 2.62 8.86 -6.58
C THR A 104 1.55 8.45 -5.57
N PHE A 105 0.64 9.36 -5.24
CA PHE A 105 -0.51 9.03 -4.38
C PHE A 105 -1.36 7.92 -4.98
N ASP A 106 -1.52 7.88 -6.30
CA ASP A 106 -2.30 6.83 -6.96
C ASP A 106 -1.66 5.44 -6.82
N GLU A 107 -0.33 5.35 -6.96
CA GLU A 107 0.41 4.11 -6.68
C GLU A 107 0.33 3.70 -5.20
N ALA A 108 0.37 4.68 -4.28
CA ALA A 108 0.23 4.42 -2.85
C ALA A 108 -1.18 3.96 -2.46
N GLU A 109 -2.21 4.40 -3.16
CA GLU A 109 -3.58 3.88 -2.99
C GLU A 109 -3.73 2.46 -3.53
N GLU A 110 -3.02 2.12 -4.60
CA GLU A 110 -3.04 0.78 -5.18
C GLU A 110 -2.29 -0.24 -4.31
N ARG A 111 -1.11 0.15 -3.77
CA ARG A 111 -0.22 -0.69 -2.97
C ARG A 111 0.21 -0.01 -1.67
N PRO A 112 -0.72 0.25 -0.75
CA PRO A 112 -0.44 1.02 0.46
C PRO A 112 0.52 0.34 1.44
N PHE A 113 0.72 -0.98 1.38
CA PHE A 113 1.71 -1.68 2.20
C PHE A 113 3.13 -1.12 2.00
N GLU A 114 3.43 -0.57 0.83
CA GLU A 114 4.72 0.04 0.52
C GLU A 114 4.99 1.35 1.29
N THR A 115 4.02 1.87 2.03
CA THR A 115 4.19 3.09 2.86
C THR A 115 4.49 2.80 4.33
N ILE A 116 4.35 1.56 4.79
CA ILE A 116 4.32 1.21 6.23
C ILE A 116 5.62 1.59 6.95
N MET A 117 6.78 1.39 6.34
CA MET A 117 8.11 1.72 6.89
C MET A 117 8.77 2.90 6.19
N SER A 118 8.03 3.68 5.43
CA SER A 118 8.57 4.76 4.59
C SER A 118 9.26 5.87 5.40
N GLY A 119 8.77 6.19 6.59
CA GLY A 119 9.37 7.21 7.46
C GLY A 119 10.80 6.86 7.91
N PRO A 120 11.03 5.70 8.55
CA PRO A 120 12.37 5.25 8.92
C PRO A 120 13.33 5.14 7.72
N VAL A 121 12.86 4.62 6.58
CA VAL A 121 13.67 4.50 5.36
C VAL A 121 14.06 5.87 4.82
N ALA A 122 13.11 6.80 4.67
CA ALA A 122 13.39 8.16 4.22
C ALA A 122 14.34 8.91 5.18
N GLY A 123 14.20 8.69 6.49
CA GLY A 123 15.10 9.23 7.50
C GLY A 123 16.54 8.72 7.32
N ALA A 124 16.70 7.43 7.08
CA ALA A 124 18.03 6.82 6.83
C ALA A 124 18.65 7.33 5.52
N GLU A 125 17.86 7.45 4.45
CA GLU A 125 18.31 8.01 3.16
C GLU A 125 18.71 9.47 3.30
N GLY A 126 17.89 10.28 3.97
CA GLY A 126 18.20 11.70 4.22
C GLY A 126 19.47 11.88 5.05
N ALA A 127 19.67 11.04 6.08
CA ALA A 127 20.89 11.03 6.86
C ALA A 127 22.10 10.64 6.00
N GLY A 128 21.98 9.63 5.14
CA GLY A 128 23.03 9.22 4.20
C GLY A 128 23.41 10.32 3.22
N GLU A 129 22.43 11.04 2.70
CA GLU A 129 22.67 12.18 1.80
C GLU A 129 23.38 13.33 2.52
N LEU A 130 22.91 13.68 3.71
CA LEU A 130 23.54 14.71 4.53
C LEU A 130 24.99 14.32 4.90
N SER A 131 25.23 13.05 5.23
CA SER A 131 26.56 12.50 5.50
C SER A 131 27.51 12.73 4.30
N ARG A 132 27.05 12.42 3.09
CA ARG A 132 27.83 12.66 1.87
C ARG A 132 28.15 14.14 1.66
N GLN A 133 27.16 15.01 1.81
CA GLN A 133 27.33 16.46 1.64
C GLN A 133 28.31 17.06 2.67
N LYS A 134 28.29 16.54 3.90
CA LYS A 134 29.16 17.00 4.98
C LYS A 134 30.47 16.24 5.07
N ASN A 135 30.71 15.26 4.20
CA ASN A 135 31.88 14.37 4.22
C ASN A 135 32.12 13.72 5.62
N ASN A 136 31.04 13.34 6.28
CA ASN A 136 31.07 12.75 7.62
C ASN A 136 30.42 11.37 7.58
N ILE A 137 31.17 10.33 7.93
CA ILE A 137 30.75 8.93 7.88
C ILE A 137 29.96 8.47 9.12
N ASN A 138 29.99 9.24 10.20
CA ASN A 138 29.31 8.90 11.45
C ASN A 138 28.10 9.79 11.64
N MET A 139 26.90 9.20 11.53
CA MET A 139 25.63 9.90 11.70
C MET A 139 24.77 9.14 12.74
N LEU A 140 24.17 9.90 13.65
CA LEU A 140 23.16 9.40 14.58
C LEU A 140 21.86 10.15 14.35
N SER A 141 20.80 9.41 14.02
CA SER A 141 19.45 9.97 13.90
C SER A 141 18.65 9.67 15.17
N LEU A 142 18.10 10.72 15.78
CA LEU A 142 17.25 10.63 16.94
C LEU A 142 15.86 11.17 16.56
N ILE A 143 14.83 10.31 16.68
CA ILE A 143 13.45 10.68 16.34
C ILE A 143 12.71 11.21 17.57
N HIS A 144 12.95 10.61 18.72
CA HIS A 144 12.45 11.05 20.04
C HIS A 144 13.49 10.83 21.13
N ILE A 145 13.58 11.76 22.06
CA ILE A 145 14.24 11.63 23.35
C ILE A 145 13.17 11.80 24.43
#